data_f85ae09958c4f23814aa5afae3970eea
#
_entry.id   f85ae09958c4f23814aa5afae3970eea
#
_cell.length_a   1.000
_cell.length_b   1.000
_cell.length_c   1.000
_cell.angle_alpha   90.00
_cell.angle_beta   90.00
_cell.angle_gamma   90.00
#
_symmetry.space_group_name_H-M   'P 1'
#
loop_
_entity.id
_entity.type
_entity.pdbx_description
1 polymer ?
#
loop_
_entity_poly.entity_id
_entity_poly.type
_entity_poly.pdbx_seq_one_letter_code
_entity_poly.pdbx_strand_id
1 'polypeptide(L)'
;FGLGTAESLMAGVPIIVNVTGGLQDQCGFKNEDGSILSENDFTEEWGSNHDGRIQEHGSWVKPVWPASRNLQGSPPTPYIFDDRCKWEDAGDAIMEWYKTPKEERDKVGLEGREFCLLEETGISAINMGKRFIKDMNTAFDNWKPIDRYKVYEV
;
A
#
# COMPACT_ATOMS: atom_id res chain seq x y z
N PHE A 1 -1.70 4.39 -5.31
CA PHE A 1 -0.25 4.11 -5.27
C PHE A 1 0.51 5.43 -5.16
N GLY A 2 1.47 5.55 -4.23
CA GLY A 2 2.26 6.76 -4.04
C GLY A 2 3.57 6.69 -4.83
N LEU A 3 3.63 7.20 -6.05
CA LEU A 3 4.85 7.18 -6.87
C LEU A 3 6.01 7.90 -6.17
N GLY A 4 5.79 9.11 -5.64
CA GLY A 4 6.84 9.88 -4.98
C GLY A 4 7.46 9.19 -3.76
N THR A 5 6.67 8.44 -2.99
CA THR A 5 7.17 7.64 -1.85
C THR A 5 7.93 6.41 -2.33
N ALA A 6 7.44 5.72 -3.37
CA ALA A 6 8.16 4.59 -3.97
C ALA A 6 9.50 5.03 -4.60
N GLU A 7 9.53 6.17 -5.29
CA GLU A 7 10.78 6.76 -5.82
C GLU A 7 11.75 7.13 -4.72
N SER A 8 11.25 7.67 -3.59
CA SER A 8 12.09 7.97 -2.42
C SER A 8 12.70 6.70 -1.84
N LEU A 9 11.92 5.64 -1.65
CA LEU A 9 12.43 4.35 -1.20
C LEU A 9 13.45 3.77 -2.18
N MET A 10 13.19 3.83 -3.48
CA MET A 10 14.14 3.37 -4.50
C MET A 10 15.44 4.18 -4.49
N ALA A 11 15.40 5.43 -4.07
CA ALA A 11 16.58 6.27 -3.85
C ALA A 11 17.28 6.01 -2.49
N GLY A 12 16.76 5.10 -1.66
CA GLY A 12 17.29 4.81 -0.33
C GLY A 12 16.95 5.88 0.72
N VAL A 13 15.85 6.59 0.53
CA VAL A 13 15.37 7.63 1.46
C VAL A 13 14.19 7.11 2.26
N PRO A 14 14.25 7.14 3.61
CA PRO A 14 13.12 6.75 4.44
C PRO A 14 11.95 7.72 4.28
N ILE A 15 10.73 7.24 4.53
CA ILE A 15 9.50 7.93 4.21
C ILE A 15 8.62 8.20 5.44
N ILE A 16 7.71 9.16 5.27
CA ILE A 16 6.56 9.36 6.15
C ILE A 16 5.33 9.22 5.26
N VAL A 17 4.36 8.42 5.67
CA VAL A 17 3.16 8.21 4.87
C VAL A 17 1.91 8.18 5.74
N ASN A 18 0.82 8.74 5.24
CA ASN A 18 -0.50 8.48 5.79
C ASN A 18 -0.91 7.05 5.41
N VAL A 19 -1.34 6.27 6.41
CA VAL A 19 -1.73 4.86 6.22
C VAL A 19 -3.11 4.81 5.58
N THR A 20 -3.15 4.99 4.26
CA THR A 20 -4.37 4.99 3.47
C THR A 20 -4.10 4.53 2.04
N GLY A 21 -5.08 3.87 1.43
CA GLY A 21 -4.98 3.41 0.05
C GLY A 21 -3.68 2.66 -0.24
N GLY A 22 -3.13 2.82 -1.42
CA GLY A 22 -1.91 2.13 -1.84
C GLY A 22 -0.61 2.61 -1.18
N LEU A 23 -0.64 3.62 -0.30
CA LEU A 23 0.53 4.00 0.50
C LEU A 23 0.83 2.97 1.59
N GLN A 24 -0.19 2.27 2.08
CA GLN A 24 -0.02 1.22 3.09
C GLN A 24 0.88 0.07 2.59
N ASP A 25 0.84 -0.24 1.28
CA ASP A 25 1.63 -1.31 0.69
C ASP A 25 3.14 -1.02 0.72
N GLN A 26 3.52 0.25 0.90
CA GLN A 26 4.91 0.70 0.98
C GLN A 26 5.45 0.71 2.41
N CYS A 27 4.59 0.48 3.39
CA CYS A 27 4.98 0.46 4.80
C CYS A 27 5.65 -0.85 5.22
N GLY A 28 5.50 -1.93 4.45
CA GLY A 28 6.04 -3.23 4.81
C GLY A 28 5.44 -3.76 6.11
N PHE A 29 4.12 -3.64 6.27
CA PHE A 29 3.41 -4.21 7.40
C PHE A 29 3.56 -5.72 7.40
N LYS A 30 3.70 -6.30 8.60
CA LYS A 30 3.90 -7.73 8.80
C LYS A 30 2.81 -8.32 9.66
N ASN A 31 2.34 -9.47 9.24
CA ASN A 31 1.46 -10.33 10.01
C ASN A 31 2.21 -10.94 11.23
N GLU A 32 1.48 -11.54 12.16
CA GLU A 32 2.05 -12.19 13.36
C GLU A 32 3.04 -13.33 13.02
N ASP A 33 2.89 -13.96 11.87
CA ASP A 33 3.79 -15.00 11.37
C ASP A 33 5.05 -14.45 10.65
N GLY A 34 5.17 -13.10 10.56
CA GLY A 34 6.27 -12.40 9.91
C GLY A 34 6.12 -12.24 8.40
N SER A 35 5.05 -12.76 7.79
CA SER A 35 4.76 -12.53 6.37
C SER A 35 4.38 -11.07 6.11
N ILE A 36 4.70 -10.57 4.92
CA ILE A 36 4.29 -9.21 4.50
C ILE A 36 2.79 -9.21 4.26
N LEU A 37 2.13 -8.17 4.77
CA LEU A 37 0.71 -7.93 4.52
C LEU A 37 0.46 -7.77 3.02
N SER A 38 -0.45 -8.56 2.49
CA SER A 38 -0.77 -8.65 1.07
C SER A 38 -2.27 -8.47 0.82
N GLU A 39 -2.65 -8.42 -0.45
CA GLU A 39 -4.06 -8.35 -0.88
C GLU A 39 -4.92 -9.52 -0.37
N ASN A 40 -4.30 -10.67 -0.09
CA ASN A 40 -5.00 -11.86 0.39
C ASN A 40 -5.39 -11.78 1.87
N ASP A 41 -4.80 -10.87 2.62
CA ASP A 41 -5.07 -10.65 4.04
C ASP A 41 -6.32 -9.78 4.24
N PHE A 42 -6.76 -9.05 3.20
CA PHE A 42 -7.95 -8.20 3.25
C PHE A 42 -9.22 -9.02 3.00
N THR A 43 -9.94 -9.28 4.07
CA THR A 43 -11.24 -9.99 4.05
C THR A 43 -12.41 -9.02 4.00
N GLU A 44 -13.63 -9.53 3.83
CA GLU A 44 -14.86 -8.73 3.89
C GLU A 44 -14.99 -7.96 5.23
N GLU A 45 -14.44 -8.51 6.31
CA GLU A 45 -14.46 -7.89 7.63
C GLU A 45 -13.44 -6.76 7.78
N TRP A 46 -12.37 -6.77 6.97
CA TRP A 46 -11.33 -5.77 7.03
C TRP A 46 -11.62 -4.55 6.15
N GLY A 47 -12.23 -4.74 5.03
CA GLY A 47 -12.39 -3.68 4.04
C GLY A 47 -11.11 -3.36 3.26
N SER A 48 -11.07 -2.19 2.60
CA SER A 48 -10.01 -1.82 1.65
C SER A 48 -8.83 -1.07 2.24
N ASN A 49 -8.97 -0.51 3.45
CA ASN A 49 -7.91 0.23 4.12
C ASN A 49 -7.51 -0.46 5.42
N HIS A 50 -6.22 -0.34 5.74
CA HIS A 50 -5.67 -0.83 6.98
C HIS A 50 -6.34 -0.16 8.19
N ASP A 51 -6.84 -0.94 9.12
CA ASP A 51 -7.62 -0.47 10.28
C ASP A 51 -6.79 -0.28 11.57
N GLY A 52 -5.47 -0.48 11.49
CA GLY A 52 -4.56 -0.34 12.61
C GLY A 52 -4.38 -1.58 13.47
N ARG A 53 -4.99 -2.72 13.12
CA ARG A 53 -4.79 -3.97 13.87
C ARG A 53 -3.38 -4.54 13.73
N ILE A 54 -2.69 -4.28 12.64
CA ILE A 54 -1.29 -4.64 12.41
C ILE A 54 -0.45 -3.39 12.59
N GLN A 55 0.50 -3.42 13.52
CA GLN A 55 1.34 -2.29 13.89
C GLN A 55 2.81 -2.49 13.50
N GLU A 56 3.25 -3.73 13.28
CA GLU A 56 4.63 -4.00 12.85
C GLU A 56 4.81 -3.57 11.40
N HIS A 57 5.79 -2.71 11.17
CA HIS A 57 6.08 -2.13 9.86
C HIS A 57 7.58 -2.08 9.59
N GLY A 58 7.97 -1.75 8.37
CA GLY A 58 9.37 -1.59 8.01
C GLY A 58 10.07 -0.45 8.77
N SER A 59 11.37 -0.61 8.99
CA SER A 59 12.22 0.38 9.69
C SER A 59 12.32 1.71 8.94
N TRP A 60 12.08 1.70 7.63
CA TRP A 60 12.22 2.84 6.69
C TRP A 60 11.01 3.77 6.66
N VAL A 61 9.96 3.48 7.41
CA VAL A 61 8.73 4.27 7.37
C VAL A 61 8.33 4.74 8.76
N LYS A 62 7.83 5.98 8.82
CA LYS A 62 7.03 6.48 9.95
C LYS A 62 5.58 6.56 9.49
N PRO A 63 4.73 5.60 9.87
CA PRO A 63 3.32 5.60 9.49
C PRO A 63 2.57 6.66 10.30
N VAL A 64 1.77 7.45 9.62
CA VAL A 64 0.82 8.40 10.23
C VAL A 64 -0.57 7.82 10.05
N TRP A 65 -1.22 7.52 11.17
CA TRP A 65 -2.51 6.84 11.17
C TRP A 65 -3.66 7.81 10.96
N PRO A 66 -4.70 7.44 10.22
CA PRO A 66 -5.92 8.23 10.13
C PRO A 66 -6.57 8.46 11.50
N ALA A 67 -6.81 9.70 11.83
CA ALA A 67 -7.51 10.10 13.07
C ALA A 67 -9.03 10.17 12.88
N SER A 68 -9.48 10.36 11.64
CA SER A 68 -10.90 10.35 11.29
C SER A 68 -11.10 9.88 9.86
N ARG A 69 -12.26 9.28 9.62
CA ARG A 69 -12.71 8.87 8.29
C ARG A 69 -14.08 9.49 8.04
N ASN A 70 -14.21 10.19 6.94
CA ASN A 70 -15.46 10.82 6.53
C ASN A 70 -15.91 10.27 5.19
N LEU A 71 -17.22 10.06 5.04
CA LEU A 71 -17.80 9.74 3.76
C LEU A 71 -17.96 11.03 2.97
N GLN A 72 -17.34 11.09 1.81
CA GLN A 72 -17.44 12.18 0.87
C GLN A 72 -17.88 11.65 -0.49
N GLY A 73 -18.27 12.54 -1.36
CA GLY A 73 -18.64 12.15 -2.70
C GLY A 73 -19.19 13.32 -3.49
N SER A 74 -19.27 13.09 -4.78
CA SER A 74 -19.94 13.94 -5.77
C SER A 74 -20.83 13.04 -6.62
N PRO A 75 -21.79 13.59 -7.40
CA PRO A 75 -22.63 12.77 -8.26
C PRO A 75 -21.89 11.73 -9.11
N PRO A 76 -20.72 12.04 -9.73
CA PRO A 76 -19.98 11.04 -10.49
C PRO A 76 -19.16 10.04 -9.64
N THR A 77 -18.86 10.36 -8.38
CA THR A 77 -18.07 9.53 -7.48
C THR A 77 -18.65 9.53 -6.07
N PRO A 78 -19.83 8.93 -5.87
CA PRO A 78 -20.45 8.84 -4.55
C PRO A 78 -19.68 7.85 -3.65
N TYR A 79 -19.79 8.03 -2.35
CA TYR A 79 -19.30 7.10 -1.34
C TYR A 79 -17.76 6.93 -1.32
N ILE A 80 -17.01 8.03 -1.45
CA ILE A 80 -15.56 8.03 -1.22
C ILE A 80 -15.30 8.25 0.27
N PHE A 81 -14.48 7.38 0.85
CA PHE A 81 -13.95 7.60 2.19
C PHE A 81 -12.70 8.47 2.11
N ASP A 82 -12.69 9.54 2.91
CA ASP A 82 -11.56 10.46 3.06
C ASP A 82 -10.95 10.25 4.45
N ASP A 83 -9.73 9.71 4.46
CA ASP A 83 -8.96 9.44 5.68
C ASP A 83 -8.10 10.65 6.02
N ARG A 84 -8.30 11.24 7.18
CA ARG A 84 -7.58 12.43 7.66
C ARG A 84 -6.71 12.10 8.85
N CYS A 85 -5.44 12.43 8.77
CA CYS A 85 -4.52 12.36 9.90
C CYS A 85 -4.51 13.69 10.69
N LYS A 86 -4.01 13.63 11.92
CA LYS A 86 -3.69 14.84 12.68
C LYS A 86 -2.37 15.41 12.16
N TRP A 87 -2.30 16.72 12.06
CA TRP A 87 -1.07 17.41 11.67
C TRP A 87 0.04 17.27 12.72
N GLU A 88 -0.33 17.11 14.01
CA GLU A 88 0.60 16.85 15.10
C GLU A 88 1.34 15.52 14.89
N ASP A 89 0.62 14.44 14.54
CA ASP A 89 1.21 13.13 14.32
C ASP A 89 2.19 13.16 13.12
N ALA A 90 1.85 13.92 12.08
CA ALA A 90 2.77 14.16 10.96
C ALA A 90 4.02 14.96 11.38
N GLY A 91 3.82 15.97 12.24
CA GLY A 91 4.91 16.76 12.82
C GLY A 91 5.84 15.91 13.68
N ASP A 92 5.29 15.02 14.49
CA ASP A 92 6.07 14.11 15.33
C ASP A 92 6.89 13.14 14.47
N ALA A 93 6.33 12.57 13.41
CA ALA A 93 7.04 11.72 12.48
C ALA A 93 8.23 12.44 11.79
N ILE A 94 8.05 13.73 11.42
CA ILE A 94 9.13 14.57 10.89
C ILE A 94 10.22 14.76 11.95
N MET A 95 9.83 15.06 13.19
CA MET A 95 10.78 15.28 14.29
C MET A 95 11.52 14.01 14.68
N GLU A 96 10.89 12.85 14.57
CA GLU A 96 11.59 11.57 14.75
C GLU A 96 12.68 11.38 13.72
N TRP A 97 12.41 11.56 12.42
CA TRP A 97 13.45 11.49 11.39
C TRP A 97 14.52 12.57 11.54
N TYR A 98 14.14 13.78 11.95
CA TYR A 98 15.09 14.85 12.21
C TYR A 98 16.10 14.50 13.32
N LYS A 99 15.64 13.85 14.39
CA LYS A 99 16.47 13.41 15.52
C LYS A 99 17.27 12.14 15.23
N THR A 100 16.84 11.34 14.26
CA THR A 100 17.55 10.10 13.87
C THR A 100 18.88 10.46 13.21
N PRO A 101 20.01 9.88 13.66
CA PRO A 101 21.32 10.10 13.03
C PRO A 101 21.30 9.79 11.53
N LYS A 102 22.12 10.51 10.77
CA LYS A 102 22.18 10.34 9.30
C LYS A 102 22.52 8.90 8.91
N GLU A 103 23.47 8.30 9.56
CA GLU A 103 23.93 6.93 9.30
C GLU A 103 22.81 5.91 9.49
N GLU A 104 21.96 6.12 10.49
CA GLU A 104 20.80 5.26 10.75
C GLU A 104 19.72 5.48 9.69
N ARG A 105 19.45 6.75 9.32
CA ARG A 105 18.50 7.04 8.24
C ARG A 105 18.93 6.45 6.91
N ASP A 106 20.22 6.56 6.58
CA ASP A 106 20.78 5.97 5.35
C ASP A 106 20.63 4.44 5.37
N LYS A 107 20.90 3.81 6.51
CA LYS A 107 20.73 2.35 6.68
C LYS A 107 19.28 1.91 6.45
N VAL A 108 18.34 2.50 7.17
CA VAL A 108 16.93 2.10 7.05
C VAL A 108 16.35 2.48 5.68
N GLY A 109 16.81 3.55 5.06
CA GLY A 109 16.47 3.90 3.69
C GLY A 109 16.88 2.83 2.68
N LEU A 110 18.06 2.23 2.85
CA LEU A 110 18.52 1.10 2.03
C LEU A 110 17.69 -0.15 2.29
N GLU A 111 17.27 -0.43 3.52
CA GLU A 111 16.34 -1.52 3.84
C GLU A 111 15.00 -1.33 3.10
N GLY A 112 14.49 -0.08 3.05
CA GLY A 112 13.30 0.26 2.27
C GLY A 112 13.48 0.06 0.75
N ARG A 113 14.65 0.36 0.22
CA ARG A 113 14.99 0.05 -1.17
C ARG A 113 14.99 -1.44 -1.44
N GLU A 114 15.61 -2.22 -0.57
CA GLU A 114 15.61 -3.69 -0.68
C GLU A 114 14.19 -4.25 -0.66
N PHE A 115 13.34 -3.76 0.23
CA PHE A 115 11.91 -4.12 0.26
C PHE A 115 11.22 -3.85 -1.08
N CYS A 116 11.43 -2.70 -1.71
CA CYS A 116 10.84 -2.38 -3.02
C CYS A 116 11.34 -3.32 -4.14
N LEU A 117 12.51 -3.93 -3.98
CA LEU A 117 13.10 -4.85 -4.97
C LEU A 117 12.66 -6.30 -4.77
N LEU A 118 12.01 -6.64 -3.65
CA LEU A 118 11.47 -7.98 -3.44
C LEU A 118 10.42 -8.30 -4.52
N GLU A 119 10.43 -9.54 -5.00
CA GLU A 119 9.46 -9.98 -6.02
C GLU A 119 8.04 -9.97 -5.47
N GLU A 120 7.87 -10.32 -4.21
CA GLU A 120 6.59 -10.40 -3.53
C GLU A 120 5.90 -9.04 -3.33
N THR A 121 6.65 -7.94 -3.26
CA THR A 121 6.04 -6.60 -3.10
C THR A 121 5.50 -6.03 -4.40
N GLY A 122 6.04 -6.43 -5.54
CA GLY A 122 5.64 -5.94 -6.87
C GLY A 122 5.85 -4.43 -7.10
N ILE A 123 6.54 -3.72 -6.19
CA ILE A 123 6.71 -2.26 -6.24
C ILE A 123 7.66 -1.86 -7.37
N SER A 124 8.73 -2.61 -7.62
CA SER A 124 9.65 -2.30 -8.70
C SER A 124 9.00 -2.54 -10.07
N ALA A 125 9.30 -1.70 -11.06
CA ALA A 125 8.77 -1.82 -12.42
C ALA A 125 9.05 -3.20 -13.05
N ILE A 126 10.20 -3.81 -12.73
CA ILE A 126 10.58 -5.14 -13.22
C ILE A 126 9.63 -6.20 -12.65
N ASN A 127 9.41 -6.18 -11.33
CA ASN A 127 8.57 -7.17 -10.67
C ASN A 127 7.08 -6.96 -11.01
N MET A 128 6.64 -5.71 -11.09
CA MET A 128 5.30 -5.36 -11.58
C MET A 128 5.08 -5.91 -13.01
N GLY A 129 6.03 -5.72 -13.90
CA GLY A 129 5.95 -6.25 -15.27
C GLY A 129 5.86 -7.78 -15.33
N LYS A 130 6.65 -8.48 -14.51
CA LYS A 130 6.58 -9.96 -14.41
C LYS A 130 5.20 -10.42 -13.92
N ARG A 131 4.68 -9.80 -12.84
CA ARG A 131 3.34 -10.11 -12.30
C ARG A 131 2.26 -9.84 -13.34
N PHE A 132 2.30 -8.69 -13.99
CA PHE A 132 1.34 -8.33 -15.04
C PHE A 132 1.28 -9.38 -16.16
N ILE A 133 2.44 -9.80 -16.69
CA ILE A 133 2.50 -10.83 -17.73
C ILE A 133 1.94 -12.16 -17.24
N LYS A 134 2.31 -12.57 -16.02
CA LYS A 134 1.80 -13.79 -15.39
C LYS A 134 0.27 -13.77 -15.26
N ASP A 135 -0.27 -12.65 -14.75
CA ASP A 135 -1.71 -12.50 -14.49
C ASP A 135 -2.49 -12.42 -15.80
N MET A 136 -1.94 -11.76 -16.83
CA MET A 136 -2.52 -11.73 -18.18
C MET A 136 -2.60 -13.15 -18.77
N ASN A 137 -1.53 -13.94 -18.68
CA ASN A 137 -1.54 -15.32 -19.16
C ASN A 137 -2.59 -16.15 -18.41
N THR A 138 -2.62 -16.04 -17.08
CA THR A 138 -3.63 -16.71 -16.25
C THR A 138 -5.06 -16.30 -16.63
N ALA A 139 -5.28 -15.02 -16.91
CA ALA A 139 -6.57 -14.53 -17.36
C ALA A 139 -6.98 -15.14 -18.71
N PHE A 140 -6.07 -15.20 -19.68
CA PHE A 140 -6.34 -15.81 -20.99
C PHE A 140 -6.60 -17.31 -20.88
N ASP A 141 -5.81 -18.02 -20.08
CA ASP A 141 -5.95 -19.48 -19.90
C ASP A 141 -7.30 -19.84 -19.22
N ASN A 142 -7.79 -18.99 -18.37
CA ASN A 142 -9.02 -19.22 -17.61
C ASN A 142 -10.24 -18.48 -18.20
N TRP A 143 -10.06 -17.68 -19.24
CA TRP A 143 -11.16 -16.92 -19.83
C TRP A 143 -12.20 -17.83 -20.44
N LYS A 144 -13.46 -17.55 -20.09
CA LYS A 144 -14.64 -18.19 -20.68
C LYS A 144 -15.58 -17.10 -21.16
N PRO A 145 -16.20 -17.26 -22.35
CA PRO A 145 -17.23 -16.34 -22.79
C PRO A 145 -18.38 -16.31 -21.77
N ILE A 146 -18.82 -15.11 -21.42
CA ILE A 146 -20.00 -14.91 -20.59
C ILE A 146 -21.18 -14.66 -21.53
N ASP A 147 -22.19 -15.57 -21.50
CA ASP A 147 -23.47 -15.32 -22.17
C ASP A 147 -24.17 -14.16 -21.49
N ARG A 148 -24.06 -12.98 -22.08
CA ARG A 148 -24.64 -11.74 -21.51
C ARG A 148 -26.13 -11.62 -21.70
N TYR A 149 -26.71 -12.36 -22.65
CA TYR A 149 -28.12 -12.28 -22.99
C TYR A 149 -28.73 -13.68 -23.19
N LYS A 150 -29.86 -13.92 -22.59
CA LYS A 150 -30.74 -15.01 -22.96
C LYS A 150 -31.92 -14.40 -23.73
N VAL A 151 -32.09 -14.80 -24.97
CA VAL A 151 -33.29 -14.46 -25.75
C VAL A 151 -34.36 -15.46 -25.38
N TYR A 152 -35.45 -14.97 -24.85
CA TYR A 152 -36.68 -15.78 -24.63
C TYR A 152 -37.61 -15.48 -25.79
N GLU A 153 -38.03 -16.50 -26.53
CA GLU A 153 -39.21 -16.42 -27.42
C GLU A 153 -40.45 -16.34 -26.55
N VAL A 154 -41.29 -15.34 -26.80
CA VAL A 154 -42.60 -15.12 -26.12
C VAL A 154 -43.70 -15.73 -26.96
#